data_16be8bffe72ff2df8e1c7d0dce56c745
#
_entry.id   16be8bffe72ff2df8e1c7d0dce56c745
#
_cell.length_a   1.000
_cell.length_b   1.000
_cell.length_c   1.000
_cell.angle_alpha   90.00
_cell.angle_beta   90.00
_cell.angle_gamma   90.00
#
_symmetry.space_group_name_H-M   'P 1'
#
loop_
_entity.id
_entity.type
_entity.pdbx_description
1 polymer ?
#
loop_
_entity_poly.entity_id
_entity_poly.type
_entity_poly.pdbx_seq_one_letter_code
_entity_poly.pdbx_strand_id
1 'polypeptide(L)'
;SSWFIDVGYAYEGSLSLKDATSEYIERGANLSDFFAIGDYVNIKITNVTHDKSIDLTMVGPGLRKIRGGKVIEITPYKVPRVVGKQGSMISMIKDATGCSVFAGQNGRIWIRGQTPEAELLATKAIEMIEAESHIPGLTDRIKKFLDENKVDVVKEFKEEAKE
;
A
#
# COMPACT_ATOMS: atom_id res chain seq x y z
N SER A 1 25.32 -6.11 -8.62
CA SER A 1 24.69 -6.16 -7.29
C SER A 1 23.19 -6.00 -7.40
N SER A 2 22.46 -6.73 -6.58
CA SER A 2 21.00 -6.74 -6.55
C SER A 2 20.49 -6.72 -5.12
N TRP A 3 19.30 -6.15 -4.91
CA TRP A 3 18.54 -6.31 -3.68
C TRP A 3 17.61 -7.51 -3.77
N PHE A 4 17.52 -8.26 -2.69
CA PHE A 4 16.48 -9.27 -2.53
C PHE A 4 15.33 -8.68 -1.74
N ILE A 5 14.14 -8.79 -2.30
CA ILE A 5 12.94 -8.15 -1.77
C ILE A 5 11.92 -9.22 -1.41
N ASP A 6 11.42 -9.16 -0.19
CA ASP A 6 10.30 -9.97 0.26
C ASP A 6 9.01 -9.48 -0.42
N VAL A 7 8.50 -10.29 -1.32
CA VAL A 7 7.26 -10.01 -2.07
C VAL A 7 6.02 -10.67 -1.45
N GLY A 8 6.17 -11.24 -0.24
CA GLY A 8 5.08 -11.88 0.48
C GLY A 8 4.79 -13.33 0.07
N TYR A 9 5.69 -13.95 -0.68
CA TYR A 9 5.59 -15.35 -1.12
C TYR A 9 6.81 -16.15 -0.64
N ALA A 10 6.83 -17.44 -0.97
CA ALA A 10 7.91 -18.35 -0.59
C ALA A 10 9.27 -18.02 -1.24
N TYR A 11 9.29 -17.20 -2.28
CA TYR A 11 10.48 -16.81 -3.01
C TYR A 11 10.68 -15.31 -2.96
N GLU A 12 11.93 -14.88 -2.87
CA GLU A 12 12.30 -13.46 -2.90
C GLU A 12 12.44 -12.97 -4.34
N GLY A 13 12.13 -11.69 -4.56
CA GLY A 13 12.36 -11.04 -5.84
C GLY A 13 13.72 -10.36 -5.89
N SER A 14 14.32 -10.33 -7.05
CA SER A 14 15.59 -9.65 -7.33
C SER A 14 15.37 -8.30 -8.01
N LEU A 15 15.91 -7.23 -7.41
CA LEU A 15 15.91 -5.89 -7.95
C LEU A 15 17.34 -5.47 -8.28
N SER A 16 17.62 -5.30 -9.56
CA SER A 16 18.92 -4.82 -10.03
C SER A 16 19.05 -3.30 -9.91
N LEU A 17 20.29 -2.81 -9.87
CA LEU A 17 20.54 -1.36 -9.76
C LEU A 17 19.89 -0.57 -10.91
N LYS A 18 19.95 -1.06 -12.13
CA LYS A 18 19.36 -0.41 -13.32
C LYS A 18 17.83 -0.40 -13.32
N ASP A 19 17.22 -1.33 -12.59
CA ASP A 19 15.76 -1.44 -12.44
C ASP A 19 15.24 -0.75 -11.17
N ALA A 20 16.15 -0.26 -10.32
CA ALA A 20 15.80 0.41 -9.06
C ALA A 20 15.38 1.86 -9.22
N THR A 21 15.78 2.52 -10.30
CA THR A 21 15.44 3.92 -10.59
C THR A 21 15.46 4.19 -12.08
N SER A 22 14.65 5.16 -12.51
CA SER A 22 14.69 5.70 -13.87
C SER A 22 15.71 6.83 -14.05
N GLU A 23 16.32 7.28 -12.95
CA GLU A 23 17.34 8.33 -12.98
C GLU A 23 18.70 7.76 -13.38
N TYR A 24 19.55 8.63 -13.92
CA TYR A 24 20.91 8.27 -14.25
C TYR A 24 21.69 7.91 -12.98
N ILE A 25 22.31 6.74 -13.00
CA ILE A 25 23.14 6.24 -11.91
C ILE A 25 24.61 6.39 -12.31
N GLU A 26 25.39 7.07 -11.49
CA GLU A 26 26.82 7.21 -11.70
C GLU A 26 27.53 5.85 -11.58
N ARG A 27 28.62 5.69 -12.34
CA ARG A 27 29.47 4.51 -12.22
C ARG A 27 30.07 4.43 -10.81
N GLY A 28 29.84 3.32 -10.14
CA GLY A 28 30.33 3.09 -8.78
C GLY A 28 29.32 3.33 -7.67
N ALA A 29 28.13 3.80 -7.99
CA ALA A 29 27.04 3.87 -7.01
C ALA A 29 26.65 2.49 -6.47
N ASN A 30 26.37 2.41 -5.19
CA ASN A 30 25.92 1.20 -4.53
C ASN A 30 24.41 1.24 -4.28
N LEU A 31 23.76 0.09 -4.32
CA LEU A 31 22.35 -0.04 -3.96
C LEU A 31 22.05 0.43 -2.53
N SER A 32 23.00 0.27 -1.62
CA SER A 32 22.90 0.75 -0.24
C SER A 32 22.76 2.28 -0.12
N ASP A 33 23.11 3.03 -1.16
CA ASP A 33 22.93 4.48 -1.18
C ASP A 33 21.46 4.88 -1.40
N PHE A 34 20.65 3.96 -1.94
CA PHE A 34 19.23 4.18 -2.27
C PHE A 34 18.27 3.53 -1.29
N PHE A 35 18.64 2.36 -0.75
CA PHE A 35 17.77 1.54 0.10
C PHE A 35 18.49 1.03 1.34
N ALA A 36 17.74 0.85 2.41
CA ALA A 36 18.16 0.18 3.62
C ALA A 36 17.32 -1.09 3.86
N ILE A 37 17.89 -2.04 4.59
CA ILE A 37 17.12 -3.22 5.02
C ILE A 37 15.94 -2.77 5.90
N GLY A 38 14.76 -3.26 5.62
CA GLY A 38 13.53 -2.88 6.29
C GLY A 38 12.72 -1.81 5.58
N ASP A 39 13.23 -1.23 4.50
CA ASP A 39 12.46 -0.30 3.68
C ASP A 39 11.30 -1.00 2.96
N TYR A 40 10.16 -0.32 2.87
CA TYR A 40 9.06 -0.74 2.03
C TYR A 40 9.14 -0.06 0.67
N VAL A 41 8.87 -0.83 -0.38
CA VAL A 41 8.93 -0.34 -1.76
C VAL A 41 7.69 -0.76 -2.54
N ASN A 42 7.22 0.12 -3.41
CA ASN A 42 6.22 -0.20 -4.41
C ASN A 42 6.93 -0.62 -5.69
N ILE A 43 6.81 -1.88 -6.04
CA ILE A 43 7.52 -2.53 -7.14
C ILE A 43 6.57 -3.30 -8.05
N LYS A 44 7.06 -3.62 -9.22
CA LYS A 44 6.37 -4.46 -10.19
C LYS A 44 7.21 -5.71 -10.50
N ILE A 45 6.56 -6.85 -10.55
CA ILE A 45 7.14 -8.09 -11.06
C ILE A 45 7.16 -8.01 -12.59
N THR A 46 8.34 -8.13 -13.18
CA THR A 46 8.52 -8.10 -14.63
C THR A 46 8.60 -9.47 -15.25
N ASN A 47 9.17 -10.42 -14.53
CA ASN A 47 9.36 -11.77 -15.01
C ASN A 47 9.38 -12.78 -13.86
N VAL A 48 8.88 -13.97 -14.10
CA VAL A 48 9.01 -15.12 -13.23
C VAL A 48 9.52 -16.27 -14.07
N THR A 49 10.72 -16.72 -13.79
CA THR A 49 11.36 -17.80 -14.55
C THR A 49 10.90 -19.18 -14.07
N HIS A 50 11.20 -20.20 -14.85
CA HIS A 50 10.81 -21.58 -14.53
C HIS A 50 11.49 -22.13 -13.26
N ASP A 51 12.69 -21.63 -12.95
CA ASP A 51 13.44 -21.93 -11.72
C ASP A 51 12.98 -21.07 -10.52
N LYS A 52 11.86 -20.35 -10.68
CA LYS A 52 11.21 -19.51 -9.65
C LYS A 52 12.01 -18.25 -9.25
N SER A 53 12.91 -17.81 -10.08
CA SER A 53 13.51 -16.48 -9.96
C SER A 53 12.49 -15.41 -10.34
N ILE A 54 12.37 -14.38 -9.51
CA ILE A 54 11.43 -13.28 -9.69
C ILE A 54 12.22 -12.01 -9.96
N ASP A 55 12.02 -11.43 -11.13
CA ASP A 55 12.64 -10.17 -11.51
C ASP A 55 11.70 -9.00 -11.22
N LEU A 56 12.25 -7.95 -10.61
CA LEU A 56 11.50 -6.79 -10.15
C LEU A 56 11.99 -5.52 -10.83
N THR A 57 11.10 -4.53 -10.94
CA THR A 57 11.44 -3.19 -11.38
C THR A 57 10.74 -2.12 -10.55
N MET A 58 11.41 -1.00 -10.35
CA MET A 58 10.85 0.25 -9.83
C MET A 58 10.77 1.33 -10.91
N VAL A 59 11.03 0.99 -12.16
CA VAL A 59 10.90 1.90 -13.28
C VAL A 59 9.45 1.89 -13.77
N GLY A 60 8.75 3.00 -13.56
CA GLY A 60 7.37 3.16 -13.96
C GLY A 60 6.60 4.13 -13.05
N PRO A 61 5.40 4.55 -13.48
CA PRO A 61 4.59 5.47 -12.71
C PRO A 61 4.15 4.86 -11.38
N GLY A 62 4.34 5.61 -10.29
CA GLY A 62 3.96 5.19 -8.94
C GLY A 62 4.88 4.16 -8.28
N LEU A 63 5.88 3.64 -8.98
CA LEU A 63 6.85 2.70 -8.44
C LEU A 63 7.95 3.46 -7.71
N ARG A 64 8.01 3.34 -6.41
CA ARG A 64 8.93 4.11 -5.57
C ARG A 64 9.13 3.48 -4.19
N LYS A 65 10.16 3.94 -3.49
CA LYS A 65 10.30 3.71 -2.05
C LYS A 65 9.16 4.40 -1.31
N ILE A 66 8.53 3.68 -0.39
CA ILE A 66 7.43 4.16 0.44
C ILE A 66 8.02 4.81 1.70
N ARG A 67 7.56 6.01 2.01
CA ARG A 67 8.01 6.77 3.18
C ARG A 67 6.83 7.15 4.08
N GLY A 68 7.00 6.90 5.38
CA GLY A 68 5.98 7.20 6.38
C GLY A 68 4.76 6.28 6.28
N GLY A 69 3.74 6.60 7.07
CA GLY A 69 2.54 5.77 7.15
C GLY A 69 2.77 4.43 7.84
N LYS A 70 1.86 3.51 7.60
CA LYS A 70 1.98 2.14 8.09
C LYS A 70 1.60 1.13 7.02
N VAL A 71 2.08 -0.09 7.19
CA VAL A 71 1.76 -1.23 6.33
C VAL A 71 0.99 -2.26 7.15
N ILE A 72 -0.15 -2.70 6.62
CA ILE A 72 -0.94 -3.80 7.17
C ILE A 72 -0.95 -4.96 6.20
N GLU A 73 -1.25 -6.15 6.70
CA GLU A 73 -1.36 -7.35 5.89
C GLU A 73 -2.79 -7.88 5.92
N ILE A 74 -3.30 -8.25 4.75
CA ILE A 74 -4.56 -8.96 4.58
C ILE A 74 -4.33 -10.21 3.72
N THR A 75 -5.32 -11.07 3.68
CA THR A 75 -5.29 -12.24 2.80
C THR A 75 -5.23 -11.81 1.33
N PRO A 76 -4.22 -12.23 0.54
CA PRO A 76 -3.99 -11.72 -0.81
C PRO A 76 -5.19 -11.84 -1.76
N TYR A 77 -5.94 -12.94 -1.70
CA TYR A 77 -7.11 -13.11 -2.58
C TYR A 77 -8.30 -12.20 -2.21
N LYS A 78 -8.26 -11.50 -1.08
CA LYS A 78 -9.25 -10.50 -0.67
C LYS A 78 -8.91 -9.07 -1.10
N VAL A 79 -7.71 -8.85 -1.62
CA VAL A 79 -7.28 -7.53 -2.12
C VAL A 79 -8.24 -6.95 -3.17
N PRO A 80 -8.76 -7.72 -4.14
CA PRO A 80 -9.75 -7.19 -5.08
C PRO A 80 -11.03 -6.66 -4.42
N ARG A 81 -11.41 -7.18 -3.26
CA ARG A 81 -12.56 -6.67 -2.50
C ARG A 81 -12.27 -5.33 -1.84
N VAL A 82 -11.05 -5.12 -1.37
CA VAL A 82 -10.59 -3.83 -0.82
C VAL A 82 -10.52 -2.76 -1.90
N VAL A 83 -10.01 -3.10 -3.07
CA VAL A 83 -9.93 -2.18 -4.21
C VAL A 83 -11.34 -1.86 -4.73
N GLY A 84 -12.18 -2.87 -4.85
CA GLY A 84 -13.53 -2.75 -5.40
C GLY A 84 -13.53 -2.64 -6.92
N LYS A 85 -14.74 -2.62 -7.50
CA LYS A 85 -14.91 -2.49 -8.95
C LYS A 85 -14.39 -1.12 -9.40
N GLN A 86 -13.42 -1.12 -10.32
CA GLN A 86 -12.79 0.10 -10.84
C GLN A 86 -12.19 1.00 -9.73
N GLY A 87 -11.74 0.41 -8.63
CA GLY A 87 -11.17 1.14 -7.51
C GLY A 87 -12.20 1.88 -6.63
N SER A 88 -13.48 1.58 -6.76
CA SER A 88 -14.56 2.29 -6.06
C SER A 88 -14.47 2.18 -4.54
N MET A 89 -14.15 1.01 -4.02
CA MET A 89 -14.08 0.79 -2.57
C MET A 89 -12.88 1.53 -1.94
N ILE A 90 -11.71 1.41 -2.55
CA ILE A 90 -10.50 2.09 -2.06
C ILE A 90 -10.62 3.62 -2.18
N SER A 91 -11.26 4.12 -3.24
CA SER A 91 -11.55 5.55 -3.40
C SER A 91 -12.47 6.07 -2.31
N MET A 92 -13.49 5.30 -1.95
CA MET A 92 -14.41 5.66 -0.87
C MET A 92 -13.68 5.77 0.48
N ILE A 93 -12.75 4.85 0.76
CA ILE A 93 -11.91 4.91 1.97
C ILE A 93 -11.00 6.14 1.95
N LYS A 94 -10.33 6.41 0.84
CA LYS A 94 -9.46 7.59 0.67
C LYS A 94 -10.22 8.89 0.89
N ASP A 95 -11.38 9.02 0.28
CA ASP A 95 -12.21 10.23 0.36
C ASP A 95 -12.76 10.47 1.78
N ALA A 96 -13.15 9.40 2.47
CA ALA A 96 -13.70 9.49 3.82
C ALA A 96 -12.65 9.77 4.89
N THR A 97 -11.42 9.29 4.72
CA THR A 97 -10.35 9.39 5.72
C THR A 97 -9.30 10.44 5.38
N GLY A 98 -9.24 10.91 4.15
CA GLY A 98 -8.16 11.76 3.66
C GLY A 98 -6.80 11.07 3.58
N CYS A 99 -6.75 9.75 3.76
CA CYS A 99 -5.53 8.96 3.68
C CYS A 99 -5.12 8.65 2.25
N SER A 100 -3.82 8.55 2.02
CA SER A 100 -3.28 7.84 0.87
C SER A 100 -3.26 6.35 1.19
N VAL A 101 -3.81 5.54 0.29
CA VAL A 101 -3.89 4.09 0.44
C VAL A 101 -3.38 3.42 -0.83
N PHE A 102 -2.47 2.49 -0.68
CA PHE A 102 -2.00 1.66 -1.78
C PHE A 102 -2.13 0.19 -1.40
N ALA A 103 -2.87 -0.57 -2.19
CA ALA A 103 -3.08 -2.00 -2.00
C ALA A 103 -2.19 -2.82 -2.93
N GLY A 104 -1.21 -3.50 -2.37
CA GLY A 104 -0.39 -4.47 -3.09
C GLY A 104 -1.14 -5.78 -3.32
N GLN A 105 -0.94 -6.41 -4.46
CA GLN A 105 -1.57 -7.70 -4.78
C GLN A 105 -1.10 -8.85 -3.88
N ASN A 106 0.02 -8.67 -3.18
CA ASN A 106 0.54 -9.59 -2.17
C ASN A 106 -0.17 -9.51 -0.81
N GLY A 107 -1.20 -8.68 -0.66
CA GLY A 107 -1.95 -8.49 0.58
C GLY A 107 -1.36 -7.43 1.51
N ARG A 108 -0.25 -6.81 1.18
CA ARG A 108 0.32 -5.71 1.95
C ARG A 108 -0.27 -4.39 1.49
N ILE A 109 -0.84 -3.65 2.43
CA ILE A 109 -1.53 -2.39 2.17
C ILE A 109 -0.83 -1.28 2.95
N TRP A 110 -0.36 -0.28 2.22
CA TRP A 110 0.22 0.92 2.80
C TRP A 110 -0.85 1.99 3.00
N ILE A 111 -0.84 2.60 4.18
CA ILE A 111 -1.78 3.64 4.59
C ILE A 111 -0.98 4.80 5.18
N ARG A 112 -1.21 5.98 4.68
CA ARG A 112 -0.64 7.22 5.21
C ARG A 112 -1.71 8.29 5.32
N GLY A 113 -1.96 8.76 6.52
CA GLY A 113 -2.90 9.83 6.82
C GLY A 113 -2.19 11.04 7.44
N GLN A 114 -2.93 12.13 7.60
CA GLN A 114 -2.44 13.33 8.27
C GLN A 114 -2.43 13.14 9.80
N THR A 115 -3.31 12.30 10.32
CA THR A 115 -3.38 11.97 11.75
C THR A 115 -3.38 10.46 11.97
N PRO A 116 -2.93 9.98 13.14
CA PRO A 116 -3.03 8.57 13.51
C PRO A 116 -4.48 8.04 13.51
N GLU A 117 -5.44 8.88 13.86
CA GLU A 117 -6.87 8.55 13.90
C GLU A 117 -7.42 8.29 12.49
N ALA A 118 -7.02 9.10 11.50
CA ALA A 118 -7.37 8.86 10.11
C ALA A 118 -6.80 7.55 9.57
N GLU A 119 -5.54 7.25 9.89
CA GLU A 119 -4.91 5.98 9.54
C GLU A 119 -5.60 4.79 10.21
N LEU A 120 -6.01 4.93 11.48
CA LEU A 120 -6.74 3.90 12.21
C LEU A 120 -8.12 3.66 11.60
N LEU A 121 -8.83 4.71 11.22
CA LEU A 121 -10.14 4.59 10.56
C LEU A 121 -10.03 3.85 9.22
N ALA A 122 -9.06 4.21 8.40
CA ALA A 122 -8.79 3.50 7.13
C ALA A 122 -8.43 2.03 7.37
N THR A 123 -7.61 1.75 8.38
CA THR A 123 -7.23 0.39 8.78
C THR A 123 -8.44 -0.43 9.19
N LYS A 124 -9.30 0.11 10.05
CA LYS A 124 -10.52 -0.58 10.50
C LYS A 124 -11.49 -0.87 9.35
N ALA A 125 -11.64 0.07 8.41
CA ALA A 125 -12.45 -0.14 7.22
C ALA A 125 -11.92 -1.30 6.36
N ILE A 126 -10.63 -1.38 6.17
CA ILE A 126 -9.98 -2.47 5.41
C ILE A 126 -10.11 -3.81 6.12
N GLU A 127 -9.90 -3.84 7.43
CA GLU A 127 -10.08 -5.05 8.25
C GLU A 127 -11.53 -5.55 8.21
N MET A 128 -12.50 -4.64 8.24
CA MET A 128 -13.91 -4.95 8.11
C MET A 128 -14.25 -5.56 6.75
N ILE A 129 -13.67 -5.03 5.67
CA ILE A 129 -13.81 -5.59 4.31
C ILE A 129 -13.26 -7.02 4.28
N GLU A 130 -12.08 -7.24 4.85
CA GLU A 130 -11.47 -8.57 4.89
C GLU A 130 -12.36 -9.58 5.66
N ALA A 131 -12.85 -9.18 6.83
CA ALA A 131 -13.67 -10.04 7.69
C ALA A 131 -15.05 -10.34 7.09
N GLU A 132 -15.65 -9.39 6.39
CA GLU A 132 -17.03 -9.45 5.90
C GLU A 132 -17.14 -9.61 4.37
N SER A 133 -16.06 -9.93 3.69
CA SER A 133 -16.00 -10.04 2.22
C SER A 133 -17.01 -11.03 1.61
N HIS A 134 -17.47 -12.00 2.39
CA HIS A 134 -18.44 -13.02 1.99
C HIS A 134 -19.89 -12.66 2.28
N ILE A 135 -20.14 -11.53 2.97
CA ILE A 135 -21.49 -11.11 3.37
C ILE A 135 -22.02 -10.09 2.35
N PRO A 136 -23.28 -10.26 1.86
CA PRO A 136 -23.90 -9.27 0.95
C PRO A 136 -24.06 -7.89 1.57
N GLY A 137 -24.05 -6.85 0.75
CA GLY A 137 -24.24 -5.47 1.20
C GLY A 137 -23.00 -4.84 1.84
N LEU A 138 -21.81 -5.36 1.55
CA LEU A 138 -20.53 -4.89 2.10
C LEU A 138 -20.31 -3.39 1.81
N THR A 139 -20.51 -2.94 0.59
CA THR A 139 -20.29 -1.55 0.19
C THR A 139 -21.13 -0.56 1.03
N ASP A 140 -22.38 -0.86 1.24
CA ASP A 140 -23.29 -0.02 2.04
C ASP A 140 -22.88 -0.01 3.52
N ARG A 141 -22.46 -1.14 4.06
CA ARG A 141 -21.97 -1.23 5.44
C ARG A 141 -20.67 -0.45 5.65
N ILE A 142 -19.73 -0.54 4.73
CA ILE A 142 -18.47 0.21 4.80
C ILE A 142 -18.74 1.70 4.66
N LYS A 143 -19.59 2.11 3.74
CA LYS A 143 -20.00 3.50 3.59
C LYS A 143 -20.62 4.05 4.87
N LYS A 144 -21.54 3.31 5.47
CA LYS A 144 -22.17 3.68 6.75
C LYS A 144 -21.14 3.82 7.86
N PHE A 145 -20.23 2.85 7.99
CA PHE A 145 -19.14 2.87 8.97
C PHE A 145 -18.27 4.10 8.83
N LEU A 146 -17.87 4.44 7.60
CA LEU A 146 -17.04 5.60 7.30
C LEU A 146 -17.79 6.91 7.57
N ASP A 147 -19.04 7.02 7.20
CA ASP A 147 -19.87 8.21 7.41
C ASP A 147 -20.10 8.47 8.91
N GLU A 148 -20.33 7.44 9.70
CA GLU A 148 -20.52 7.54 11.16
C GLU A 148 -19.24 7.99 11.89
N ASN A 149 -18.05 7.63 11.40
CA ASN A 149 -16.76 7.91 12.02
C ASN A 149 -16.02 9.11 11.39
N LYS A 150 -16.42 9.57 10.21
CA LYS A 150 -15.80 10.69 9.50
C LYS A 150 -15.89 12.01 10.28
N VAL A 151 -16.95 12.22 11.03
CA VAL A 151 -17.19 13.44 11.79
C VAL A 151 -16.14 13.65 12.87
N ASP A 152 -15.68 12.59 13.51
CA ASP A 152 -14.69 12.66 14.57
C ASP A 152 -13.32 13.04 14.01
N VAL A 153 -12.91 12.43 12.92
CA VAL A 153 -11.64 12.76 12.24
C VAL A 153 -11.61 14.20 11.75
N VAL A 154 -12.70 14.70 11.18
CA VAL A 154 -12.81 16.10 10.68
C VAL A 154 -12.80 17.12 11.81
N LYS A 155 -13.37 16.79 12.98
CA LYS A 155 -13.33 17.69 14.16
C LYS A 155 -11.91 17.87 14.67
N GLU A 156 -11.15 16.81 14.78
CA GLU A 156 -9.75 16.85 15.22
C GLU A 156 -8.90 17.72 14.29
N PHE A 157 -9.04 17.61 12.98
CA PHE A 157 -8.36 18.47 12.01
C PHE A 157 -8.64 19.97 12.20
N LYS A 158 -9.89 20.30 12.59
CA LYS A 158 -10.28 21.70 12.80
C LYS A 158 -9.73 22.27 14.11
N GLU A 159 -9.52 21.44 15.10
CA GLU A 159 -8.94 21.85 16.38
C GLU A 159 -7.44 22.06 16.27
N GLU A 160 -6.71 21.14 15.61
CA GLU A 160 -5.28 21.30 15.35
C GLU A 160 -4.95 22.50 14.43
N ALA A 161 -5.80 22.81 13.47
CA ALA A 161 -5.62 23.96 12.58
C ALA A 161 -5.89 25.32 13.24
N LYS A 162 -6.45 25.35 14.47
CA LYS A 162 -6.71 26.56 15.26
C LYS A 162 -5.61 26.87 16.29
N GLU A 163 -4.74 25.93 16.56
CA GLU A 163 -3.56 26.14 17.39
C GLU A 163 -2.35 26.54 16.53
#